data_1555f2c84e5a47da6f1321294e338bbc
#
_entry.id   1555f2c84e5a47da6f1321294e338bbc
#
_cell.length_a   1.000
_cell.length_b   1.000
_cell.length_c   1.000
_cell.angle_alpha   90.00
_cell.angle_beta   90.00
_cell.angle_gamma   90.00
#
_symmetry.space_group_name_H-M   'P 1'
#
loop_
_entity.id
_entity.type
_entity.pdbx_description
1 polymer ?
#
loop_
_entity_poly.entity_id
_entity_poly.type
_entity_poly.pdbx_seq_one_letter_code
_entity_poly.pdbx_strand_id
1 'polypeptide(L)'
;MGNTLRGKKVVVIGSGFSGLSAACHLAKAGAKVLVLEKNEQAGGRARLFEEKGYRFDMGPSWYWMPDVFDKFFKHFGKTTDDYYNLIRLNPSYQVIFGKDDKVNIPANMQELYALFESIEEGSSKQLEAFLKDAAFKYEVGMNDLVYTSGSSMTDYLNMKVFKGLMKTDILTPFSKYARKYFTNPKLLQIMSSSRRKSFLMI
;
A
#
# COMPACT_ATOMS: atom_id res chain seq x y z
N MET A 1 12.57 15.74 21.77
CA MET A 1 12.97 14.36 22.10
C MET A 1 14.46 14.35 22.32
N GLY A 2 14.93 14.00 23.51
CA GLY A 2 16.35 14.03 23.87
C GLY A 2 17.14 12.97 23.10
N ASN A 3 18.43 13.23 22.87
CA ASN A 3 19.42 12.33 22.27
C ASN A 3 19.67 11.08 23.13
N THR A 4 18.68 10.23 23.27
CA THR A 4 18.67 9.04 24.16
C THR A 4 19.71 7.98 23.77
N LEU A 5 20.18 8.01 22.52
CA LEU A 5 21.14 7.05 21.97
C LEU A 5 22.50 7.67 21.64
N ARG A 6 22.80 8.86 22.18
CA ARG A 6 24.06 9.54 21.92
C ARG A 6 25.27 8.66 22.31
N GLY A 7 26.18 8.46 21.36
CA GLY A 7 27.38 7.64 21.54
C GLY A 7 27.20 6.13 21.38
N LYS A 8 25.95 5.63 21.29
CA LYS A 8 25.70 4.22 20.98
C LYS A 8 26.08 3.92 19.54
N LYS A 9 26.72 2.76 19.32
CA LYS A 9 26.97 2.20 17.98
C LYS A 9 25.91 1.15 17.71
N VAL A 10 25.21 1.26 16.56
CA VAL A 10 24.14 0.34 16.16
C VAL A 10 24.44 -0.17 14.75
N VAL A 11 24.31 -1.47 14.55
CA VAL A 11 24.40 -2.11 13.24
C VAL A 11 23.01 -2.52 12.82
N VAL A 12 22.58 -2.09 11.63
CA VAL A 12 21.33 -2.49 10.98
C VAL A 12 21.69 -3.42 9.84
N ILE A 13 21.13 -4.63 9.85
CA ILE A 13 21.36 -5.64 8.81
C ILE A 13 20.22 -5.58 7.81
N GLY A 14 20.52 -5.22 6.56
CA GLY A 14 19.59 -5.05 5.45
C GLY A 14 19.18 -3.61 5.23
N SER A 15 19.18 -3.18 3.97
CA SER A 15 18.82 -1.83 3.52
C SER A 15 17.48 -1.79 2.74
N GLY A 16 16.53 -2.66 3.09
CA GLY A 16 15.14 -2.53 2.68
C GLY A 16 14.44 -1.40 3.44
N PHE A 17 13.15 -1.12 3.14
CA PHE A 17 12.39 -0.05 3.80
C PHE A 17 12.46 -0.08 5.32
N SER A 18 12.27 -1.25 5.93
CA SER A 18 12.30 -1.38 7.40
C SER A 18 13.69 -1.06 7.97
N GLY A 19 14.75 -1.57 7.34
CA GLY A 19 16.13 -1.32 7.78
C GLY A 19 16.52 0.14 7.63
N LEU A 20 16.22 0.76 6.48
CA LEU A 20 16.48 2.18 6.24
C LEU A 20 15.67 3.08 7.17
N SER A 21 14.39 2.78 7.39
CA SER A 21 13.57 3.52 8.35
C SER A 21 14.12 3.42 9.77
N ALA A 22 14.46 2.22 10.22
CA ALA A 22 15.07 2.03 11.54
C ALA A 22 16.39 2.79 11.67
N ALA A 23 17.26 2.73 10.65
CA ALA A 23 18.52 3.43 10.62
C ALA A 23 18.35 4.95 10.75
N CYS A 24 17.39 5.53 10.01
CA CYS A 24 17.07 6.95 10.09
C CYS A 24 16.59 7.37 11.49
N HIS A 25 15.68 6.61 12.08
CA HIS A 25 15.18 6.89 13.43
C HIS A 25 16.26 6.78 14.49
N LEU A 26 17.10 5.75 14.42
CA LEU A 26 18.23 5.56 15.34
C LEU A 26 19.26 6.68 15.21
N ALA A 27 19.59 7.09 13.99
CA ALA A 27 20.48 8.20 13.73
C ALA A 27 19.93 9.53 14.27
N LYS A 28 18.62 9.79 14.07
CA LYS A 28 17.94 10.96 14.64
C LYS A 28 17.97 10.95 16.18
N ALA A 29 17.92 9.77 16.79
CA ALA A 29 18.04 9.62 18.23
C ALA A 29 19.49 9.75 18.75
N GLY A 30 20.48 10.02 17.87
CA GLY A 30 21.89 10.29 18.22
C GLY A 30 22.81 9.07 18.15
N ALA A 31 22.35 7.93 17.67
CA ALA A 31 23.22 6.75 17.48
C ALA A 31 24.15 6.92 16.29
N LYS A 32 25.33 6.28 16.37
CA LYS A 32 26.21 6.03 15.20
C LYS A 32 25.73 4.75 14.53
N VAL A 33 25.08 4.89 13.38
CA VAL A 33 24.45 3.76 12.68
C VAL A 33 25.33 3.30 11.53
N LEU A 34 25.54 1.97 11.45
CA LEU A 34 26.13 1.29 10.31
C LEU A 34 25.06 0.39 9.69
N VAL A 35 24.79 0.54 8.40
CA VAL A 35 23.89 -0.34 7.65
C VAL A 35 24.72 -1.31 6.82
N LEU A 36 24.46 -2.60 6.99
CA LEU A 36 25.07 -3.67 6.21
C LEU A 36 24.06 -4.24 5.23
N GLU A 37 24.39 -4.23 3.94
CA GLU A 37 23.57 -4.81 2.87
C GLU A 37 24.38 -5.89 2.13
N LYS A 38 23.74 -7.03 1.86
CA LYS A 38 24.38 -8.15 1.16
C LYS A 38 24.44 -7.97 -0.36
N ASN A 39 23.55 -7.15 -0.91
CA ASN A 39 23.49 -6.87 -2.34
C ASN A 39 24.24 -5.58 -2.65
N GLU A 40 24.62 -5.40 -3.91
CA GLU A 40 25.31 -4.19 -4.39
C GLU A 40 24.43 -2.94 -4.32
N GLN A 41 23.11 -3.11 -4.30
CA GLN A 41 22.13 -2.04 -4.29
C GLN A 41 21.25 -2.09 -3.05
N ALA A 42 21.02 -0.91 -2.43
CA ALA A 42 20.01 -0.73 -1.40
C ALA A 42 18.58 -0.83 -1.97
N GLY A 43 17.57 -0.94 -1.07
CA GLY A 43 16.16 -0.95 -1.43
C GLY A 43 15.45 -2.30 -1.20
N GLY A 44 16.19 -3.40 -1.06
CA GLY A 44 15.63 -4.71 -0.81
C GLY A 44 14.68 -5.16 -1.94
N ARG A 45 13.40 -5.36 -1.65
CA ARG A 45 12.39 -5.74 -2.64
C ARG A 45 11.93 -4.58 -3.54
N ALA A 46 12.27 -3.35 -3.22
CA ALA A 46 11.95 -2.17 -4.02
C ALA A 46 13.18 -1.60 -4.76
N ARG A 47 14.16 -2.46 -5.02
CA ARG A 47 15.34 -2.09 -5.81
C ARG A 47 15.01 -2.05 -7.29
N LEU A 48 15.86 -1.35 -8.04
CA LEU A 48 15.78 -1.25 -9.47
C LEU A 48 16.58 -2.40 -10.14
N PHE A 49 16.07 -2.93 -11.24
CA PHE A 49 16.79 -3.82 -12.13
C PHE A 49 17.03 -3.14 -13.48
N GLU A 50 18.25 -3.12 -13.94
CA GLU A 50 18.62 -2.54 -15.23
C GLU A 50 19.29 -3.61 -16.09
N GLU A 51 18.82 -3.79 -17.31
CA GLU A 51 19.36 -4.72 -18.28
C GLU A 51 19.22 -4.16 -19.70
N LYS A 52 20.33 -4.10 -20.43
CA LYS A 52 20.38 -3.67 -21.85
C LYS A 52 19.69 -2.33 -22.13
N GLY A 53 19.80 -1.37 -21.20
CA GLY A 53 19.18 -0.05 -21.31
C GLY A 53 17.72 0.03 -20.87
N TYR A 54 17.12 -1.09 -20.44
CA TYR A 54 15.79 -1.11 -19.84
C TYR A 54 15.88 -1.06 -18.33
N ARG A 55 14.88 -0.39 -17.71
CA ARG A 55 14.76 -0.24 -16.27
C ARG A 55 13.48 -0.88 -15.77
N PHE A 56 13.58 -1.68 -14.72
CA PHE A 56 12.45 -2.42 -14.13
C PHE A 56 12.43 -2.23 -12.63
N ASP A 57 11.30 -1.81 -12.09
CA ASP A 57 11.06 -1.86 -10.66
C ASP A 57 10.87 -3.31 -10.22
N MET A 58 11.75 -3.80 -9.34
CA MET A 58 11.69 -5.19 -8.87
C MET A 58 10.62 -5.45 -7.82
N GLY A 59 9.95 -4.43 -7.38
CA GLY A 59 8.95 -4.47 -6.32
C GLY A 59 7.56 -4.09 -6.78
N PRO A 60 6.77 -3.50 -5.88
CA PRO A 60 5.48 -2.93 -6.21
C PRO A 60 5.66 -1.83 -7.24
N SER A 61 4.97 -1.96 -8.37
CA SER A 61 4.95 -0.92 -9.39
C SER A 61 4.04 0.26 -9.04
N TRP A 62 3.35 0.21 -7.91
CA TRP A 62 2.41 1.22 -7.45
C TRP A 62 2.90 1.87 -6.17
N TYR A 63 2.72 3.18 -6.07
CA TYR A 63 3.00 3.94 -4.87
C TYR A 63 1.86 3.75 -3.85
N TRP A 64 2.04 2.75 -3.00
CA TRP A 64 1.07 2.40 -1.96
C TRP A 64 1.27 3.22 -0.69
N MET A 65 0.16 3.54 -0.02
CA MET A 65 0.14 4.15 1.31
C MET A 65 0.95 5.46 1.37
N PRO A 66 0.64 6.47 0.53
CA PRO A 66 1.38 7.73 0.48
C PRO A 66 1.44 8.43 1.84
N ASP A 67 0.39 8.31 2.66
CA ASP A 67 0.32 8.86 4.01
C ASP A 67 1.40 8.31 4.95
N VAL A 68 1.84 7.08 4.77
CA VAL A 68 2.93 6.47 5.56
C VAL A 68 4.27 7.10 5.20
N PHE A 69 4.53 7.31 3.90
CA PHE A 69 5.73 8.02 3.45
C PHE A 69 5.72 9.48 3.92
N ASP A 70 4.58 10.17 3.81
CA ASP A 70 4.45 11.54 4.30
C ASP A 70 4.72 11.63 5.81
N LYS A 71 4.19 10.72 6.61
CA LYS A 71 4.47 10.64 8.06
C LYS A 71 5.96 10.45 8.33
N PHE A 72 6.61 9.56 7.56
CA PHE A 72 8.05 9.33 7.68
C PHE A 72 8.84 10.59 7.39
N PHE A 73 8.67 11.24 6.25
CA PHE A 73 9.41 12.44 5.89
C PHE A 73 9.11 13.61 6.83
N LYS A 74 7.85 13.84 7.21
CA LYS A 74 7.46 14.86 8.20
C LYS A 74 8.14 14.67 9.55
N HIS A 75 8.37 13.40 9.97
CA HIS A 75 9.12 13.13 11.20
C HIS A 75 10.55 13.69 11.14
N PHE A 76 11.14 13.80 9.96
CA PHE A 76 12.47 14.37 9.74
C PHE A 76 12.44 15.85 9.32
N GLY A 77 11.29 16.52 9.33
CA GLY A 77 11.12 17.91 8.90
C GLY A 77 11.22 18.07 7.39
N LYS A 78 10.85 17.04 6.64
CA LYS A 78 10.89 16.97 5.19
C LYS A 78 9.51 16.61 4.64
N THR A 79 9.38 16.71 3.32
CA THR A 79 8.21 16.25 2.56
C THR A 79 8.65 15.22 1.52
N THR A 80 7.70 14.47 0.97
CA THR A 80 7.97 13.56 -0.15
C THR A 80 8.48 14.32 -1.37
N ASP A 81 7.97 15.52 -1.62
CA ASP A 81 8.35 16.37 -2.75
C ASP A 81 9.81 16.88 -2.70
N ASP A 82 10.46 16.85 -1.51
CA ASP A 82 11.89 17.15 -1.38
C ASP A 82 12.77 16.07 -2.06
N TYR A 83 12.21 14.89 -2.36
CA TYR A 83 12.99 13.74 -2.82
C TYR A 83 12.55 13.18 -4.17
N TYR A 84 11.26 13.24 -4.49
CA TYR A 84 10.73 12.71 -5.75
C TYR A 84 9.40 13.39 -6.12
N ASN A 85 9.11 13.41 -7.42
CA ASN A 85 7.88 13.92 -7.97
C ASN A 85 6.91 12.77 -8.26
N LEU A 86 5.70 12.81 -7.69
CA LEU A 86 4.65 11.85 -7.95
C LEU A 86 3.76 12.32 -9.10
N ILE A 87 3.64 11.50 -10.12
CA ILE A 87 2.76 11.75 -11.27
C ILE A 87 1.59 10.79 -11.18
N ARG A 88 0.36 11.34 -11.12
CA ARG A 88 -0.85 10.54 -11.18
C ARG A 88 -1.16 10.16 -12.62
N LEU A 89 -1.12 8.88 -12.90
CA LEU A 89 -1.43 8.37 -14.23
C LEU A 89 -2.93 8.41 -14.52
N ASN A 90 -3.31 8.75 -15.76
CA ASN A 90 -4.67 8.61 -16.28
C ASN A 90 -4.62 8.07 -17.73
N PRO A 91 -5.12 6.87 -18.02
CA PRO A 91 -5.74 5.95 -17.07
C PRO A 91 -4.75 5.45 -16.00
N SER A 92 -5.27 5.13 -14.80
CA SER A 92 -4.46 4.61 -13.71
C SER A 92 -3.81 3.27 -14.07
N TYR A 93 -4.57 2.40 -14.77
CA TYR A 93 -4.11 1.13 -15.33
C TYR A 93 -5.13 0.57 -16.31
N GLN A 94 -4.73 -0.45 -17.04
CA GLN A 94 -5.59 -1.17 -17.97
C GLN A 94 -5.76 -2.63 -17.51
N VAL A 95 -6.99 -3.12 -17.53
CA VAL A 95 -7.30 -4.54 -17.29
C VAL A 95 -7.58 -5.22 -18.62
N ILE A 96 -6.83 -6.27 -18.92
CA ILE A 96 -6.93 -7.03 -20.15
C ILE A 96 -7.66 -8.35 -19.85
N PHE A 97 -8.84 -8.53 -20.42
CA PHE A 97 -9.66 -9.73 -20.29
C PHE A 97 -9.43 -10.71 -21.44
N GLY A 98 -8.98 -10.21 -22.59
CA GLY A 98 -8.69 -10.96 -23.79
C GLY A 98 -8.01 -10.09 -24.84
N LYS A 99 -7.79 -10.65 -26.04
CA LYS A 99 -7.06 -9.95 -27.12
C LYS A 99 -7.70 -8.59 -27.46
N ASP A 100 -9.02 -8.54 -27.53
CA ASP A 100 -9.79 -7.37 -27.96
C ASP A 100 -10.69 -6.81 -26.82
N ASP A 101 -10.59 -7.37 -25.62
CA ASP A 101 -11.37 -6.93 -24.46
C ASP A 101 -10.45 -6.32 -23.39
N LYS A 102 -10.41 -5.00 -23.36
CA LYS A 102 -9.57 -4.21 -22.47
C LYS A 102 -10.41 -3.12 -21.81
N VAL A 103 -10.15 -2.85 -20.55
CA VAL A 103 -10.81 -1.79 -19.78
C VAL A 103 -9.77 -0.88 -19.18
N ASN A 104 -9.81 0.39 -19.53
CA ASN A 104 -9.01 1.44 -18.91
C ASN A 104 -9.68 1.86 -17.61
N ILE A 105 -8.93 1.85 -16.52
CA ILE A 105 -9.42 2.30 -15.22
C ILE A 105 -9.02 3.76 -15.04
N PRO A 106 -9.99 4.69 -15.04
CA PRO A 106 -9.69 6.11 -14.94
C PRO A 106 -9.21 6.50 -13.54
N ALA A 107 -8.42 7.58 -13.47
CA ALA A 107 -7.98 8.14 -12.19
C ALA A 107 -9.06 9.02 -11.53
N ASN A 108 -10.01 9.52 -12.31
CA ASN A 108 -11.12 10.35 -11.85
C ASN A 108 -12.24 9.47 -11.28
N MET A 109 -12.76 9.82 -10.10
CA MET A 109 -13.79 9.03 -9.42
C MET A 109 -15.13 9.05 -10.13
N GLN A 110 -15.53 10.17 -10.74
CA GLN A 110 -16.80 10.27 -11.48
C GLN A 110 -16.75 9.38 -12.73
N GLU A 111 -15.63 9.40 -13.44
CA GLU A 111 -15.41 8.53 -14.60
C GLU A 111 -15.39 7.05 -14.18
N LEU A 112 -14.83 6.76 -13.00
CA LEU A 112 -14.81 5.39 -12.46
C LEU A 112 -16.23 4.91 -12.10
N TYR A 113 -17.05 5.76 -11.49
CA TYR A 113 -18.45 5.44 -11.22
C TYR A 113 -19.25 5.22 -12.52
N ALA A 114 -19.04 6.08 -13.53
CA ALA A 114 -19.67 5.93 -14.84
C ALA A 114 -19.23 4.64 -15.55
N LEU A 115 -17.95 4.29 -15.46
CA LEU A 115 -17.43 3.03 -16.01
C LEU A 115 -18.10 1.82 -15.35
N PHE A 116 -18.20 1.80 -14.04
CA PHE A 116 -18.86 0.69 -13.31
C PHE A 116 -20.33 0.60 -13.70
N GLU A 117 -21.04 1.72 -13.69
CA GLU A 117 -22.46 1.78 -14.09
C GLU A 117 -22.69 1.27 -15.51
N SER A 118 -21.76 1.54 -16.43
CA SER A 118 -21.84 1.05 -17.82
C SER A 118 -21.69 -0.47 -17.94
N ILE A 119 -21.05 -1.12 -16.98
CA ILE A 119 -20.82 -2.59 -16.97
C ILE A 119 -21.96 -3.32 -16.26
N GLU A 120 -22.49 -2.72 -15.19
CA GLU A 120 -23.56 -3.29 -14.38
C GLU A 120 -24.42 -2.15 -13.80
N GLU A 121 -25.70 -2.13 -14.12
CA GLU A 121 -26.65 -1.13 -13.62
C GLU A 121 -26.68 -1.10 -12.09
N GLY A 122 -26.62 0.10 -11.50
CA GLY A 122 -26.59 0.31 -10.04
C GLY A 122 -25.22 0.09 -9.40
N SER A 123 -24.20 -0.34 -10.15
CA SER A 123 -22.90 -0.64 -9.57
C SER A 123 -22.10 0.60 -9.18
N SER A 124 -22.45 1.77 -9.66
CA SER A 124 -21.86 3.04 -9.19
C SER A 124 -22.13 3.27 -7.69
N LYS A 125 -23.36 3.06 -7.24
CA LYS A 125 -23.75 3.15 -5.82
C LYS A 125 -23.09 2.05 -4.98
N GLN A 126 -22.99 0.84 -5.55
CA GLN A 126 -22.32 -0.28 -4.89
C GLN A 126 -20.82 -0.02 -4.72
N LEU A 127 -20.17 0.60 -5.71
CA LEU A 127 -18.78 1.00 -5.63
C LEU A 127 -18.57 2.06 -4.53
N GLU A 128 -19.43 3.05 -4.44
CA GLU A 128 -19.39 4.06 -3.38
C GLU A 128 -19.49 3.42 -1.99
N ALA A 129 -20.44 2.51 -1.81
CA ALA A 129 -20.62 1.78 -0.55
C ALA A 129 -19.39 0.91 -0.23
N PHE A 130 -18.85 0.20 -1.23
CA PHE A 130 -17.65 -0.60 -1.10
C PHE A 130 -16.44 0.24 -0.66
N LEU A 131 -16.22 1.40 -1.33
CA LEU A 131 -15.09 2.29 -1.02
C LEU A 131 -15.21 2.91 0.37
N LYS A 132 -16.44 3.26 0.79
CA LYS A 132 -16.71 3.78 2.14
C LYS A 132 -16.38 2.73 3.22
N ASP A 133 -16.78 1.49 2.99
CA ASP A 133 -16.48 0.38 3.91
C ASP A 133 -14.97 0.04 3.90
N ALA A 134 -14.32 0.09 2.73
CA ALA A 134 -12.88 -0.10 2.61
C ALA A 134 -12.09 1.00 3.33
N ALA A 135 -12.52 2.27 3.23
CA ALA A 135 -11.91 3.39 3.94
C ALA A 135 -12.01 3.21 5.47
N PHE A 136 -13.17 2.80 5.97
CA PHE A 136 -13.34 2.50 7.38
C PHE A 136 -12.40 1.38 7.86
N LYS A 137 -12.29 0.29 7.07
CA LYS A 137 -11.37 -0.83 7.38
C LYS A 137 -9.91 -0.40 7.39
N TYR A 138 -9.52 0.44 6.43
CA TYR A 138 -8.18 1.01 6.35
C TYR A 138 -7.88 1.85 7.60
N GLU A 139 -8.80 2.73 7.98
CA GLU A 139 -8.63 3.59 9.16
C GLU A 139 -8.46 2.78 10.45
N VAL A 140 -9.32 1.78 10.68
CA VAL A 140 -9.19 0.87 11.83
C VAL A 140 -7.89 0.09 11.77
N GLY A 141 -7.53 -0.44 10.61
CA GLY A 141 -6.28 -1.18 10.41
C GLY A 141 -5.05 -0.35 10.72
N MET A 142 -5.01 0.87 10.18
CA MET A 142 -3.84 1.74 10.32
C MET A 142 -3.70 2.39 11.69
N ASN A 143 -4.82 2.72 12.36
CA ASN A 143 -4.76 3.41 13.65
C ASN A 143 -4.64 2.45 14.84
N ASP A 144 -5.27 1.28 14.76
CA ASP A 144 -5.39 0.39 15.91
C ASP A 144 -4.55 -0.90 15.77
N LEU A 145 -4.35 -1.44 14.55
CA LEU A 145 -3.68 -2.73 14.36
C LEU A 145 -2.21 -2.63 13.99
N VAL A 146 -1.85 -1.74 13.06
CA VAL A 146 -0.49 -1.69 12.49
C VAL A 146 0.57 -1.27 13.52
N TYR A 147 0.19 -0.45 14.48
CA TYR A 147 1.09 0.05 15.53
C TYR A 147 1.03 -0.77 16.84
N THR A 148 0.22 -1.84 16.88
CA THR A 148 0.22 -2.76 18.02
C THR A 148 1.43 -3.67 17.92
N SER A 149 2.17 -3.82 19.02
CA SER A 149 3.46 -4.53 19.01
C SER A 149 3.34 -6.02 18.64
N GLY A 150 2.17 -6.62 18.82
CA GLY A 150 1.90 -8.01 18.47
C GLY A 150 2.77 -9.03 19.21
N SER A 151 3.41 -8.63 20.27
CA SER A 151 4.30 -9.47 21.06
C SER A 151 3.56 -10.44 21.97
N SER A 152 2.27 -10.20 22.23
CA SER A 152 1.41 -11.07 23.01
C SER A 152 0.01 -11.18 22.41
N MET A 153 -0.64 -12.33 22.56
CA MET A 153 -2.05 -12.50 22.20
C MET A 153 -2.96 -11.54 22.98
N THR A 154 -2.54 -11.08 24.16
CA THR A 154 -3.27 -10.08 24.94
C THR A 154 -3.32 -8.71 24.28
N ASP A 155 -2.35 -8.38 23.43
CA ASP A 155 -2.31 -7.12 22.68
C ASP A 155 -3.50 -7.01 21.71
N TYR A 156 -4.02 -8.16 21.24
CA TYR A 156 -5.18 -8.26 20.36
C TYR A 156 -6.53 -8.44 21.09
N LEU A 157 -6.49 -8.68 22.42
CA LEU A 157 -7.70 -8.82 23.24
C LEU A 157 -8.28 -7.46 23.68
N ASN A 158 -7.72 -6.34 23.21
CA ASN A 158 -8.29 -5.03 23.45
C ASN A 158 -9.70 -4.97 22.82
N MET A 159 -10.68 -4.53 23.61
CA MET A 159 -12.10 -4.44 23.22
C MET A 159 -12.31 -3.61 21.94
N LYS A 160 -11.44 -2.62 21.64
CA LYS A 160 -11.49 -1.84 20.39
C LYS A 160 -11.07 -2.69 19.20
N VAL A 161 -10.00 -3.47 19.32
CA VAL A 161 -9.50 -4.38 18.28
C VAL A 161 -10.54 -5.47 18.01
N PHE A 162 -11.12 -6.06 19.04
CA PHE A 162 -12.15 -7.09 18.91
C PHE A 162 -13.41 -6.55 18.21
N LYS A 163 -13.90 -5.37 18.61
CA LYS A 163 -15.02 -4.70 17.91
C LYS A 163 -14.69 -4.31 16.47
N GLY A 164 -13.45 -3.89 16.21
CA GLY A 164 -12.96 -3.61 14.86
C GLY A 164 -12.96 -4.88 13.99
N LEU A 165 -12.41 -5.98 14.49
CA LEU A 165 -12.39 -7.28 13.81
C LEU A 165 -13.79 -7.81 13.50
N MET A 166 -14.72 -7.70 14.45
CA MET A 166 -16.13 -8.13 14.27
C MET A 166 -16.88 -7.29 13.23
N LYS A 167 -16.58 -5.99 13.12
CA LYS A 167 -17.23 -5.09 12.17
C LYS A 167 -16.60 -5.10 10.76
N THR A 168 -15.38 -5.56 10.62
CA THR A 168 -14.61 -5.35 9.39
C THR A 168 -14.60 -6.52 8.41
N ASP A 169 -15.29 -7.64 8.70
CA ASP A 169 -15.25 -8.84 7.84
C ASP A 169 -13.82 -9.27 7.43
N ILE A 170 -12.82 -8.95 8.24
CA ILE A 170 -11.39 -9.08 7.88
C ILE A 170 -10.99 -10.54 7.63
N LEU A 171 -11.74 -11.48 8.19
CA LEU A 171 -11.55 -12.92 7.98
C LEU A 171 -12.27 -13.44 6.73
N THR A 172 -13.08 -12.59 6.07
CA THR A 172 -13.78 -12.99 4.85
C THR A 172 -12.84 -12.88 3.65
N PRO A 173 -12.69 -13.94 2.84
CA PRO A 173 -11.92 -13.85 1.61
C PRO A 173 -12.42 -12.71 0.71
N PHE A 174 -11.50 -11.95 0.14
CA PHE A 174 -11.85 -10.77 -0.68
C PHE A 174 -12.84 -11.08 -1.80
N SER A 175 -12.70 -12.23 -2.46
CA SER A 175 -13.63 -12.66 -3.52
C SER A 175 -15.06 -12.83 -3.02
N LYS A 176 -15.24 -13.34 -1.81
CA LYS A 176 -16.56 -13.46 -1.17
C LYS A 176 -17.09 -12.10 -0.74
N TYR A 177 -16.21 -11.24 -0.26
CA TYR A 177 -16.56 -9.88 0.15
C TYR A 177 -16.98 -9.02 -1.05
N ALA A 178 -16.23 -9.03 -2.18
CA ALA A 178 -16.57 -8.28 -3.39
C ALA A 178 -17.94 -8.71 -3.98
N ARG A 179 -18.32 -9.98 -3.86
CA ARG A 179 -19.62 -10.51 -4.29
C ARG A 179 -20.81 -10.00 -3.49
N LYS A 180 -20.59 -9.33 -2.35
CA LYS A 180 -21.66 -8.63 -1.63
C LYS A 180 -22.12 -7.37 -2.37
N TYR A 181 -21.26 -6.81 -3.22
CA TYR A 181 -21.49 -5.53 -3.90
C TYR A 181 -21.69 -5.71 -5.41
N PHE A 182 -21.01 -6.65 -6.05
CA PHE A 182 -21.02 -6.84 -7.49
C PHE A 182 -21.40 -8.27 -7.87
N THR A 183 -22.17 -8.38 -8.95
CA THR A 183 -22.58 -9.68 -9.52
C THR A 183 -21.90 -9.94 -10.86
N ASN A 184 -21.60 -8.89 -11.62
CA ASN A 184 -20.96 -9.00 -12.92
C ASN A 184 -19.54 -9.57 -12.83
N PRO A 185 -19.21 -10.67 -13.54
CA PRO A 185 -17.90 -11.29 -13.49
C PRO A 185 -16.75 -10.34 -13.87
N LYS A 186 -17.00 -9.38 -14.76
CA LYS A 186 -16.02 -8.41 -15.23
C LYS A 186 -15.64 -7.44 -14.11
N LEU A 187 -16.64 -6.91 -13.36
CA LEU A 187 -16.40 -6.08 -12.20
C LEU A 187 -15.68 -6.85 -11.08
N LEU A 188 -16.09 -8.09 -10.82
CA LEU A 188 -15.40 -8.95 -9.85
C LEU A 188 -13.94 -9.22 -10.25
N GLN A 189 -13.64 -9.34 -11.52
CA GLN A 189 -12.27 -9.47 -12.00
C GLN A 189 -11.50 -8.16 -11.84
N ILE A 190 -12.07 -7.01 -12.19
CA ILE A 190 -11.46 -5.69 -11.95
C ILE A 190 -11.10 -5.53 -10.47
N MET A 191 -12.04 -5.82 -9.57
CA MET A 191 -11.81 -5.71 -8.13
C MET A 191 -10.79 -6.73 -7.59
N SER A 192 -10.70 -7.92 -8.20
CA SER A 192 -9.80 -9.00 -7.77
C SER A 192 -8.43 -8.96 -8.44
N SER A 193 -8.27 -8.17 -9.48
CA SER A 193 -7.09 -8.14 -10.35
C SER A 193 -5.83 -7.67 -9.62
N SER A 194 -5.98 -6.93 -8.53
CA SER A 194 -4.86 -6.62 -7.65
C SER A 194 -4.15 -7.85 -7.06
N ARG A 195 -4.75 -9.03 -7.13
CA ARG A 195 -4.17 -10.31 -6.64
C ARG A 195 -3.56 -11.19 -7.74
N ARG A 196 -3.90 -11.02 -9.02
CA ARG A 196 -3.36 -11.84 -10.11
C ARG A 196 -2.44 -11.00 -10.99
N LYS A 197 -1.23 -11.48 -11.19
CA LYS A 197 -0.08 -10.88 -11.89
C LYS A 197 -0.31 -10.58 -13.39
N SER A 198 -1.34 -9.85 -13.74
CA SER A 198 -1.60 -9.49 -15.14
C SER A 198 -1.99 -8.01 -15.24
N PHE A 199 -1.10 -7.15 -14.75
CA PHE A 199 -1.22 -5.72 -14.94
C PHE A 199 -0.08 -5.24 -15.83
N LEU A 200 -0.44 -4.74 -17.01
CA LEU A 200 0.42 -3.84 -17.76
C LEU A 200 0.12 -2.43 -17.24
N MET A 201 1.10 -1.81 -16.61
CA MET A 201 1.11 -0.36 -16.46
C MET A 201 1.46 0.25 -17.80
N ILE A 202 0.70 1.24 -18.21
CA ILE A 202 1.02 2.12 -19.33
C ILE A 202 1.74 3.34 -18.76
#